data_523248f3e62aeeeabb3c8692f95eff17
#
_entry.id   523248f3e62aeeeabb3c8692f95eff17
#
_cell.length_a   1.000
_cell.length_b   1.000
_cell.length_c   1.000
_cell.angle_alpha   90.00
_cell.angle_beta   90.00
_cell.angle_gamma   90.00
#
_symmetry.space_group_name_H-M   'P 1'
#
loop_
_entity.id
_entity.type
_entity.pdbx_description
1 polymer ?
#
loop_
_entity_poly.entity_id
_entity_poly.type
_entity_poly.pdbx_seq_one_letter_code
_entity_poly.pdbx_strand_id
1 'polypeptide(L)'
;MPELSGRTENFTDSVIRRMTRVSLQYGAVNLSQGFPDFDPPKEILDRLAEVAHEDYHQYSITWGAQNFREALAEKQSKFMGRSINPNSEIVVTCGSTEAMMAAMMTVTDPGDKVIVFSPFYENYGADAILSGAEPIYVRLYPPEFDFNPDELEAAFKQHPKALILCNPSNPCGKVFTYNELKFIADLAEKYDTFVITDEVYEHIVYAPNRHVYFATLPGMWERTISCSSLSKTYSITGWRLGYIIAPPNIIEVAKKVHDFLTVGAAAPLQEAAVTGLRFGDEYYDDLREKYTAKRDLFIKGLNDIGIKHTVPQGAYYVMLDISEFGFESDLEFCDVLARDVGVGAVPGSSFFREPVNNLIRLHFAKKDETLYEALNRLSDIRKKIAKR
;
A
#
# COMPACT_ATOMS: atom_id res chain seq x y z
N MET A 1 -29.27 20.13 18.81
CA MET A 1 -28.78 18.74 18.71
C MET A 1 -27.31 18.77 19.08
N PRO A 2 -26.74 17.73 19.69
CA PRO A 2 -25.29 17.70 19.95
C PRO A 2 -24.52 17.74 18.63
N GLU A 3 -23.33 18.34 18.66
CA GLU A 3 -22.43 18.39 17.51
C GLU A 3 -21.77 17.03 17.26
N LEU A 4 -21.45 16.73 16.00
CA LEU A 4 -20.67 15.55 15.62
C LEU A 4 -19.19 15.75 15.99
N SER A 5 -18.42 14.65 16.01
CA SER A 5 -16.97 14.73 16.24
C SER A 5 -16.29 15.48 15.10
N GLY A 6 -15.44 16.46 15.41
CA GLY A 6 -14.61 17.18 14.44
C GLY A 6 -13.45 16.38 13.85
N ARG A 7 -13.25 15.13 14.28
CA ARG A 7 -12.11 14.31 13.80
C ARG A 7 -12.06 14.13 12.29
N THR A 8 -13.23 14.09 11.64
CA THR A 8 -13.34 13.85 10.19
C THR A 8 -13.35 15.14 9.35
N GLU A 9 -13.23 16.31 9.97
CA GLU A 9 -13.22 17.60 9.26
C GLU A 9 -11.93 17.78 8.42
N ASN A 10 -10.86 17.09 8.77
CA ASN A 10 -9.54 17.24 8.15
C ASN A 10 -9.24 16.20 7.04
N PHE A 11 -10.18 15.32 6.71
CA PHE A 11 -10.07 14.41 5.57
C PHE A 11 -11.43 14.18 4.92
N THR A 12 -11.40 13.90 3.61
CA THR A 12 -12.59 13.72 2.79
C THR A 12 -12.89 12.23 2.55
N ASP A 13 -14.04 11.94 1.93
CA ASP A 13 -14.32 10.61 1.38
C ASP A 13 -13.21 10.17 0.41
N SER A 14 -12.92 8.86 0.42
CA SER A 14 -11.91 8.27 -0.45
C SER A 14 -12.11 8.63 -1.92
N VAL A 15 -11.13 9.37 -2.47
CA VAL A 15 -11.12 9.75 -3.89
C VAL A 15 -10.98 8.52 -4.78
N ILE A 16 -10.21 7.51 -4.36
CA ILE A 16 -10.06 6.24 -5.08
C ILE A 16 -11.42 5.56 -5.27
N ARG A 17 -12.25 5.50 -4.20
CA ARG A 17 -13.61 4.92 -4.28
C ARG A 17 -14.56 5.75 -5.13
N ARG A 18 -14.44 7.08 -5.08
CA ARG A 18 -15.19 7.99 -5.96
C ARG A 18 -14.87 7.66 -7.42
N MET A 19 -13.59 7.56 -7.79
CA MET A 19 -13.18 7.27 -9.17
C MET A 19 -13.59 5.87 -9.65
N THR A 20 -13.72 4.91 -8.75
CA THR A 20 -14.32 3.60 -9.08
C THR A 20 -15.78 3.76 -9.48
N ARG A 21 -16.56 4.54 -8.73
CA ARG A 21 -17.98 4.81 -9.08
C ARG A 21 -18.10 5.56 -10.41
N VAL A 22 -17.24 6.54 -10.66
CA VAL A 22 -17.16 7.28 -11.93
C VAL A 22 -16.85 6.34 -13.10
N SER A 23 -15.88 5.43 -12.91
CA SER A 23 -15.55 4.42 -13.93
C SER A 23 -16.74 3.53 -14.26
N LEU A 24 -17.47 3.06 -13.26
CA LEU A 24 -18.69 2.25 -13.45
C LEU A 24 -19.79 3.04 -14.16
N GLN A 25 -20.00 4.30 -13.79
CA GLN A 25 -21.02 5.18 -14.38
C GLN A 25 -20.84 5.34 -15.90
N TYR A 26 -19.61 5.44 -16.37
CA TYR A 26 -19.30 5.67 -17.79
C TYR A 26 -18.85 4.41 -18.54
N GLY A 27 -18.88 3.22 -17.93
CA GLY A 27 -18.38 1.99 -18.56
C GLY A 27 -16.89 2.09 -18.93
N ALA A 28 -16.13 2.86 -18.13
CA ALA A 28 -14.70 3.03 -18.32
C ALA A 28 -13.92 1.80 -17.84
N VAL A 29 -12.82 1.50 -18.49
CA VAL A 29 -11.83 0.53 -17.98
C VAL A 29 -11.28 1.08 -16.66
N ASN A 30 -11.60 0.41 -15.55
CA ASN A 30 -11.23 0.90 -14.23
C ASN A 30 -9.76 0.60 -13.89
N LEU A 31 -8.88 1.59 -14.09
CA LEU A 31 -7.49 1.58 -13.65
C LEU A 31 -7.25 2.48 -12.41
N SER A 32 -8.32 2.87 -11.71
CA SER A 32 -8.24 3.74 -10.53
C SER A 32 -7.95 2.97 -9.24
N GLN A 33 -8.80 2.02 -8.87
CA GLN A 33 -8.66 1.25 -7.64
C GLN A 33 -7.75 0.04 -7.83
N GLY A 34 -6.63 0.01 -7.10
CA GLY A 34 -5.59 -0.99 -7.23
C GLY A 34 -5.97 -2.38 -6.69
N PHE A 35 -6.69 -3.15 -7.50
CA PHE A 35 -6.93 -4.58 -7.29
C PHE A 35 -6.87 -5.34 -8.62
N PRO A 36 -6.35 -6.59 -8.61
CA PRO A 36 -6.28 -7.42 -9.80
C PRO A 36 -7.67 -7.85 -10.28
N ASP A 37 -7.82 -8.05 -11.60
CA ASP A 37 -8.99 -8.66 -12.24
C ASP A 37 -8.73 -10.12 -12.67
N PHE A 38 -7.67 -10.72 -12.14
CA PHE A 38 -7.36 -12.15 -12.27
C PHE A 38 -7.52 -12.86 -10.93
N ASP A 39 -7.80 -14.15 -11.02
CA ASP A 39 -8.13 -14.96 -9.86
C ASP A 39 -6.96 -15.16 -8.90
N PRO A 40 -7.24 -15.40 -7.60
CA PRO A 40 -6.26 -15.91 -6.66
C PRO A 40 -5.72 -17.29 -7.08
N PRO A 41 -4.60 -17.76 -6.49
CA PRO A 41 -4.12 -19.13 -6.68
C PRO A 41 -5.22 -20.16 -6.41
N LYS A 42 -5.35 -21.13 -7.32
CA LYS A 42 -6.40 -22.16 -7.25
C LYS A 42 -6.33 -22.97 -5.95
N GLU A 43 -5.14 -23.26 -5.49
CA GLU A 43 -4.90 -24.03 -4.26
C GLU A 43 -5.49 -23.35 -3.02
N ILE A 44 -5.44 -22.03 -2.98
CA ILE A 44 -6.04 -21.23 -1.88
C ILE A 44 -7.57 -21.28 -1.98
N LEU A 45 -8.12 -21.19 -3.20
CA LEU A 45 -9.57 -21.27 -3.42
C LEU A 45 -10.12 -22.67 -3.12
N ASP A 46 -9.42 -23.72 -3.55
CA ASP A 46 -9.78 -25.10 -3.25
C ASP A 46 -9.78 -25.33 -1.72
N ARG A 47 -8.75 -24.87 -1.02
CA ARG A 47 -8.70 -24.98 0.45
C ARG A 47 -9.83 -24.22 1.13
N LEU A 48 -10.21 -23.04 0.63
CA LEU A 48 -11.35 -22.30 1.17
C LEU A 48 -12.67 -23.10 1.02
N ALA A 49 -12.85 -23.77 -0.13
CA ALA A 49 -14.02 -24.60 -0.36
C ALA A 49 -14.10 -25.77 0.63
N GLU A 50 -12.96 -26.39 0.98
CA GLU A 50 -12.89 -27.43 2.02
C GLU A 50 -13.20 -26.87 3.40
N VAL A 51 -12.54 -25.77 3.78
CA VAL A 51 -12.68 -25.10 5.08
C VAL A 51 -14.13 -24.70 5.36
N ALA A 52 -14.90 -24.38 4.33
CA ALA A 52 -16.33 -24.04 4.47
C ALA A 52 -17.18 -25.19 5.07
N HIS A 53 -16.67 -26.42 5.07
CA HIS A 53 -17.33 -27.61 5.62
C HIS A 53 -16.61 -28.16 6.86
N GLU A 54 -15.55 -27.49 7.34
CA GLU A 54 -14.78 -27.85 8.52
C GLU A 54 -15.18 -26.97 9.73
N ASP A 55 -14.65 -27.27 10.90
CA ASP A 55 -15.03 -26.59 12.15
C ASP A 55 -14.16 -25.33 12.43
N TYR A 56 -14.20 -24.35 11.49
CA TYR A 56 -13.48 -23.06 11.60
C TYR A 56 -14.43 -21.86 11.66
N HIS A 57 -15.69 -22.05 12.08
CA HIS A 57 -16.70 -20.98 12.04
C HIS A 57 -16.73 -20.10 13.28
N GLN A 58 -16.00 -20.44 14.32
CA GLN A 58 -15.94 -19.68 15.56
C GLN A 58 -14.67 -18.82 15.60
N TYR A 59 -14.55 -17.98 16.61
CA TYR A 59 -13.36 -17.15 16.81
C TYR A 59 -12.08 -17.98 16.88
N SER A 60 -11.07 -17.59 16.11
CA SER A 60 -9.70 -18.02 16.38
C SER A 60 -9.14 -17.30 17.62
N ILE A 61 -7.92 -17.62 18.01
CA ILE A 61 -7.16 -16.76 18.92
C ILE A 61 -7.15 -15.34 18.35
N THR A 62 -7.45 -14.31 19.15
CA THR A 62 -7.71 -12.95 18.66
C THR A 62 -6.55 -12.39 17.84
N TRP A 63 -5.30 -12.57 18.28
CA TRP A 63 -4.12 -12.12 17.52
C TRP A 63 -3.67 -13.06 16.39
N GLY A 64 -4.55 -14.01 15.99
CA GLY A 64 -4.36 -14.89 14.84
C GLY A 64 -4.30 -16.39 15.18
N ALA A 65 -4.83 -17.21 14.28
CA ALA A 65 -4.76 -18.66 14.37
C ALA A 65 -3.30 -19.14 14.46
N GLN A 66 -3.05 -20.17 15.28
CA GLN A 66 -1.68 -20.62 15.54
C GLN A 66 -0.97 -21.08 14.27
N ASN A 67 -1.61 -21.92 13.46
CA ASN A 67 -1.04 -22.43 12.22
C ASN A 67 -0.79 -21.32 11.19
N PHE A 68 -1.63 -20.27 11.15
CA PHE A 68 -1.39 -19.10 10.31
C PHE A 68 -0.15 -18.33 10.77
N ARG A 69 -0.01 -18.06 12.07
CA ARG A 69 1.14 -17.35 12.62
C ARG A 69 2.44 -18.14 12.43
N GLU A 70 2.39 -19.47 12.59
CA GLU A 70 3.54 -20.37 12.34
C GLU A 70 3.98 -20.31 10.87
N ALA A 71 3.04 -20.48 9.92
CA ALA A 71 3.34 -20.40 8.50
C ALA A 71 3.83 -19.00 8.08
N LEU A 72 3.25 -17.94 8.63
CA LEU A 72 3.70 -16.58 8.39
C LEU A 72 5.10 -16.33 8.94
N ALA A 73 5.39 -16.81 10.16
CA ALA A 73 6.72 -16.71 10.76
C ALA A 73 7.78 -17.44 9.92
N GLU A 74 7.48 -18.63 9.42
CA GLU A 74 8.36 -19.38 8.53
C GLU A 74 8.64 -18.60 7.24
N LYS A 75 7.58 -18.15 6.54
CA LYS A 75 7.70 -17.35 5.33
C LYS A 75 8.53 -16.08 5.56
N GLN A 76 8.16 -15.27 6.54
CA GLN A 76 8.81 -13.99 6.76
C GLN A 76 10.21 -14.11 7.35
N SER A 77 10.49 -15.15 8.16
CA SER A 77 11.86 -15.43 8.61
C SER A 77 12.80 -15.67 7.42
N LYS A 78 12.33 -16.37 6.40
CA LYS A 78 13.08 -16.62 5.17
C LYS A 78 13.38 -15.33 4.40
N PHE A 79 12.35 -14.51 4.15
CA PHE A 79 12.49 -13.28 3.35
C PHE A 79 13.24 -12.17 4.09
N MET A 80 13.02 -12.02 5.39
CA MET A 80 13.72 -11.03 6.21
C MET A 80 15.12 -11.49 6.64
N GLY A 81 15.47 -12.76 6.46
CA GLY A 81 16.76 -13.31 6.91
C GLY A 81 16.93 -13.27 8.44
N ARG A 82 15.83 -13.29 9.19
CA ARG A 82 15.76 -13.19 10.64
C ARG A 82 14.71 -14.17 11.17
N SER A 83 15.02 -14.89 12.25
CA SER A 83 14.02 -15.73 12.92
C SER A 83 12.92 -14.86 13.56
N ILE A 84 11.66 -15.21 13.31
CA ILE A 84 10.48 -14.57 13.87
C ILE A 84 9.73 -15.57 14.74
N ASN A 85 9.42 -15.16 15.99
CA ASN A 85 8.67 -16.00 16.91
C ASN A 85 7.14 -15.80 16.68
N PRO A 86 6.43 -16.85 16.22
CA PRO A 86 4.99 -16.76 15.92
C PRO A 86 4.12 -16.42 17.14
N ASN A 87 4.62 -16.64 18.35
CA ASN A 87 3.85 -16.45 19.59
C ASN A 87 3.97 -15.06 20.19
N SER A 88 5.08 -14.37 19.92
CA SER A 88 5.40 -13.09 20.57
C SER A 88 5.70 -11.93 19.62
N GLU A 89 5.89 -12.19 18.31
CA GLU A 89 6.33 -11.17 17.35
C GLU A 89 5.32 -10.95 16.20
N ILE A 90 4.11 -11.53 16.27
CA ILE A 90 3.07 -11.43 15.23
C ILE A 90 1.71 -11.09 15.81
N VAL A 91 0.98 -10.19 15.11
CA VAL A 91 -0.47 -10.01 15.22
C VAL A 91 -1.07 -10.11 13.83
N VAL A 92 -2.09 -10.96 13.66
CA VAL A 92 -2.88 -11.07 12.42
C VAL A 92 -4.04 -10.08 12.48
N THR A 93 -4.23 -9.29 11.43
CA THR A 93 -5.17 -8.17 11.39
C THR A 93 -6.18 -8.28 10.25
N CYS A 94 -7.25 -7.51 10.29
CA CYS A 94 -8.24 -7.40 9.21
C CYS A 94 -7.71 -6.56 8.02
N GLY A 95 -6.64 -7.03 7.40
CA GLY A 95 -5.89 -6.37 6.34
C GLY A 95 -4.86 -5.36 6.86
N SER A 96 -4.00 -4.86 5.96
CA SER A 96 -2.98 -3.87 6.33
C SER A 96 -3.56 -2.55 6.81
N THR A 97 -4.78 -2.19 6.42
CA THR A 97 -5.45 -0.98 6.91
C THR A 97 -5.62 -0.99 8.43
N GLU A 98 -6.06 -2.13 8.98
CA GLU A 98 -6.11 -2.28 10.44
C GLU A 98 -4.71 -2.38 11.04
N ALA A 99 -3.78 -3.10 10.38
CA ALA A 99 -2.40 -3.20 10.85
C ALA A 99 -1.77 -1.82 11.05
N MET A 100 -1.92 -0.91 10.07
CA MET A 100 -1.41 0.46 10.15
C MET A 100 -2.08 1.26 11.27
N MET A 101 -3.42 1.20 11.39
CA MET A 101 -4.13 1.87 12.48
C MET A 101 -3.74 1.32 13.85
N ALA A 102 -3.66 0.00 14.00
CA ALA A 102 -3.25 -0.63 15.25
C ALA A 102 -1.80 -0.28 15.61
N ALA A 103 -0.89 -0.24 14.63
CA ALA A 103 0.49 0.20 14.81
C ALA A 103 0.55 1.66 15.29
N MET A 104 -0.21 2.56 14.65
CA MET A 104 -0.31 3.97 15.05
C MET A 104 -0.78 4.10 16.50
N MET A 105 -1.91 3.47 16.85
CA MET A 105 -2.46 3.52 18.21
C MET A 105 -1.58 2.83 19.26
N THR A 106 -0.66 1.97 18.82
CA THR A 106 0.30 1.30 19.73
C THR A 106 1.42 2.22 20.17
N VAL A 107 1.84 3.15 19.33
CA VAL A 107 3.05 3.97 19.59
C VAL A 107 2.78 5.46 19.73
N THR A 108 1.60 5.96 19.34
CA THR A 108 1.30 7.40 19.42
C THR A 108 0.23 7.70 20.45
N ASP A 109 0.40 8.84 21.14
CA ASP A 109 -0.58 9.49 21.99
C ASP A 109 -1.14 10.74 21.28
N PRO A 110 -2.31 11.26 21.72
CA PRO A 110 -2.85 12.52 21.18
C PRO A 110 -1.86 13.69 21.31
N GLY A 111 -1.59 14.36 20.17
CA GLY A 111 -0.64 15.46 20.07
C GLY A 111 0.78 15.05 19.63
N ASP A 112 1.08 13.75 19.55
CA ASP A 112 2.32 13.27 18.96
C ASP A 112 2.40 13.60 17.47
N LYS A 113 3.63 13.84 16.97
CA LYS A 113 3.88 14.10 15.56
C LYS A 113 4.27 12.82 14.82
N VAL A 114 3.84 12.70 13.57
CA VAL A 114 4.16 11.55 12.70
C VAL A 114 4.61 12.04 11.33
N ILE A 115 5.79 11.61 10.88
CA ILE A 115 6.25 11.89 9.52
C ILE A 115 5.52 11.01 8.53
N VAL A 116 5.01 11.63 7.46
CA VAL A 116 4.38 10.96 6.31
C VAL A 116 5.02 11.49 5.04
N PHE A 117 5.56 10.62 4.19
CA PHE A 117 6.04 11.03 2.87
C PHE A 117 4.88 11.42 1.96
N SER A 118 5.04 12.49 1.18
CA SER A 118 4.10 12.98 0.18
C SER A 118 4.72 12.82 -1.22
N PRO A 119 4.16 12.04 -2.16
CA PRO A 119 2.82 11.46 -2.11
C PRO A 119 2.69 10.25 -1.17
N PHE A 120 1.46 10.02 -0.69
CA PHE A 120 1.13 8.96 0.28
C PHE A 120 -0.17 8.24 -0.11
N TYR A 121 -0.34 7.03 0.36
CA TYR A 121 -1.64 6.37 0.33
C TYR A 121 -2.60 7.08 1.28
N GLU A 122 -3.81 7.38 0.82
CA GLU A 122 -4.77 8.27 1.52
C GLU A 122 -5.04 7.91 3.00
N ASN A 123 -4.83 6.64 3.37
CA ASN A 123 -5.05 6.21 4.75
C ASN A 123 -4.03 6.77 5.74
N TYR A 124 -2.77 7.03 5.34
CA TYR A 124 -1.73 7.36 6.33
C TYR A 124 -1.98 8.67 7.06
N GLY A 125 -2.47 9.69 6.34
CA GLY A 125 -2.89 10.93 6.97
C GLY A 125 -4.11 10.74 7.86
N ALA A 126 -5.09 9.91 7.42
CA ALA A 126 -6.27 9.58 8.20
C ALA A 126 -5.92 8.75 9.45
N ASP A 127 -5.01 7.79 9.34
CA ASP A 127 -4.56 6.97 10.47
C ASP A 127 -3.89 7.84 11.55
N ALA A 128 -3.05 8.82 11.14
CA ALA A 128 -2.45 9.78 12.06
C ALA A 128 -3.53 10.60 12.79
N ILE A 129 -4.47 11.21 12.04
CA ILE A 129 -5.54 12.05 12.61
C ILE A 129 -6.47 11.21 13.53
N LEU A 130 -6.86 10.02 13.12
CA LEU A 130 -7.74 9.16 13.91
C LEU A 130 -7.08 8.66 15.20
N SER A 131 -5.77 8.45 15.20
CA SER A 131 -5.00 8.14 16.41
C SER A 131 -4.73 9.37 17.31
N GLY A 132 -5.11 10.57 16.85
CA GLY A 132 -4.90 11.84 17.56
C GLY A 132 -3.54 12.47 17.31
N ALA A 133 -2.73 11.91 16.42
CA ALA A 133 -1.42 12.45 16.06
C ALA A 133 -1.51 13.54 14.97
N GLU A 134 -0.45 14.35 14.88
CA GLU A 134 -0.31 15.42 13.90
C GLU A 134 0.67 14.99 12.79
N PRO A 135 0.22 14.89 11.50
CA PRO A 135 1.11 14.51 10.42
C PRO A 135 2.05 15.66 10.00
N ILE A 136 3.35 15.34 9.89
CA ILE A 136 4.37 16.19 9.26
C ILE A 136 4.65 15.60 7.87
N TYR A 137 4.36 16.34 6.81
CA TYR A 137 4.58 15.86 5.46
C TYR A 137 5.98 16.19 4.95
N VAL A 138 6.67 15.21 4.36
CA VAL A 138 7.97 15.37 3.69
C VAL A 138 7.82 14.99 2.23
N ARG A 139 8.18 15.89 1.33
CA ARG A 139 7.96 15.73 -0.10
C ARG A 139 8.91 14.71 -0.73
N LEU A 140 8.36 13.86 -1.60
CA LEU A 140 9.08 13.08 -2.59
C LEU A 140 8.92 13.76 -3.96
N TYR A 141 10.03 14.03 -4.64
CA TYR A 141 10.06 14.85 -5.84
C TYR A 141 9.97 14.01 -7.12
N PRO A 142 8.88 14.17 -7.92
CA PRO A 142 8.80 13.52 -9.22
C PRO A 142 9.93 13.97 -10.16
N PRO A 143 10.35 13.14 -11.15
CA PRO A 143 9.78 11.83 -11.50
C PRO A 143 10.36 10.65 -10.71
N GLU A 144 11.52 10.80 -10.04
CA GLU A 144 12.22 9.74 -9.30
C GLU A 144 11.65 9.51 -7.92
N PHE A 145 10.93 10.50 -7.37
CA PHE A 145 10.35 10.49 -6.01
C PHE A 145 11.42 10.37 -4.92
N ASP A 146 12.55 11.04 -5.12
CA ASP A 146 13.58 11.19 -4.10
C ASP A 146 13.15 12.24 -3.07
N PHE A 147 13.55 12.07 -1.81
CA PHE A 147 13.39 13.08 -0.78
C PHE A 147 14.60 14.01 -0.70
N ASN A 148 14.39 15.23 -0.21
CA ASN A 148 15.48 16.11 0.16
C ASN A 148 15.97 15.74 1.58
N PRO A 149 17.25 15.37 1.78
CA PRO A 149 17.79 15.00 3.08
C PRO A 149 17.63 16.09 4.15
N ASP A 150 17.79 17.37 3.79
CA ASP A 150 17.67 18.49 4.74
C ASP A 150 16.21 18.69 5.20
N GLU A 151 15.25 18.52 4.29
CA GLU A 151 13.82 18.58 4.63
C GLU A 151 13.41 17.42 5.55
N LEU A 152 13.92 16.22 5.27
CA LEU A 152 13.66 15.06 6.11
C LEU A 152 14.29 15.24 7.50
N GLU A 153 15.54 15.68 7.59
CA GLU A 153 16.15 15.96 8.89
C GLU A 153 15.43 17.10 9.64
N ALA A 154 14.94 18.12 8.94
CA ALA A 154 14.14 19.19 9.55
C ALA A 154 12.81 18.66 10.14
N ALA A 155 12.19 17.66 9.49
CA ALA A 155 11.02 16.98 10.04
C ALA A 155 11.38 16.19 11.31
N PHE A 156 12.48 15.45 11.32
CA PHE A 156 12.95 14.72 12.51
C PHE A 156 13.34 15.65 13.67
N LYS A 157 13.85 16.85 13.40
CA LYS A 157 14.13 17.89 14.44
C LYS A 157 12.87 18.35 15.20
N GLN A 158 11.69 18.05 14.70
CA GLN A 158 10.42 18.29 15.40
C GLN A 158 10.07 17.17 16.40
N HIS A 159 10.97 16.21 16.61
CA HIS A 159 10.82 15.05 17.50
C HIS A 159 9.53 14.24 17.22
N PRO A 160 9.36 13.73 15.98
CA PRO A 160 8.20 12.90 15.67
C PRO A 160 8.26 11.59 16.45
N LYS A 161 7.10 11.11 16.90
CA LYS A 161 6.97 9.83 17.59
C LYS A 161 7.17 8.65 16.63
N ALA A 162 6.67 8.81 15.38
CA ALA A 162 6.78 7.79 14.36
C ALA A 162 7.00 8.39 12.96
N LEU A 163 7.49 7.56 12.05
CA LEU A 163 7.53 7.80 10.61
C LEU A 163 6.82 6.66 9.91
N ILE A 164 5.93 6.95 8.95
CA ILE A 164 5.30 5.97 8.07
C ILE A 164 6.11 5.84 6.79
N LEU A 165 6.52 4.60 6.45
CA LEU A 165 7.32 4.27 5.28
C LEU A 165 6.60 3.21 4.43
N CYS A 166 6.07 3.59 3.27
CA CYS A 166 5.51 2.66 2.28
C CYS A 166 6.60 2.22 1.29
N ASN A 167 6.98 0.95 1.32
CA ASN A 167 8.03 0.41 0.46
C ASN A 167 7.71 -1.02 0.00
N PRO A 168 7.50 -1.25 -1.31
CA PRO A 168 7.34 -0.30 -2.43
C PRO A 168 6.17 0.66 -2.27
N SER A 169 6.31 1.87 -2.81
CA SER A 169 5.38 2.97 -2.54
C SER A 169 4.11 2.92 -3.40
N ASN A 170 2.98 3.16 -2.76
CA ASN A 170 1.74 3.60 -3.37
C ASN A 170 1.57 5.10 -3.03
N PRO A 171 1.49 6.02 -4.03
CA PRO A 171 1.04 5.82 -5.41
C PRO A 171 2.15 5.74 -6.47
N CYS A 172 3.40 6.01 -6.14
CA CYS A 172 4.41 6.37 -7.13
C CYS A 172 5.26 5.19 -7.65
N GLY A 173 5.18 4.02 -7.01
CA GLY A 173 5.96 2.85 -7.41
C GLY A 173 7.46 2.94 -7.07
N LYS A 174 7.89 3.91 -6.24
CA LYS A 174 9.27 3.99 -5.75
C LYS A 174 9.61 2.78 -4.90
N VAL A 175 10.83 2.27 -5.08
CA VAL A 175 11.47 1.35 -4.15
C VAL A 175 12.66 2.08 -3.53
N PHE A 176 12.63 2.28 -2.22
CA PHE A 176 13.71 2.95 -1.51
C PHE A 176 14.99 2.10 -1.57
N THR A 177 16.08 2.74 -1.93
CA THR A 177 17.41 2.11 -1.95
C THR A 177 17.91 1.83 -0.53
N TYR A 178 18.87 0.91 -0.39
CA TYR A 178 19.53 0.65 0.90
C TYR A 178 20.10 1.92 1.53
N ASN A 179 20.70 2.82 0.73
CA ASN A 179 21.31 4.05 1.24
C ASN A 179 20.26 5.04 1.74
N GLU A 180 19.12 5.17 1.04
CA GLU A 180 18.00 6.01 1.51
C GLU A 180 17.40 5.45 2.80
N LEU A 181 17.20 4.13 2.87
CA LEU A 181 16.68 3.48 4.07
C LEU A 181 17.65 3.60 5.25
N LYS A 182 18.96 3.47 4.98
CA LYS A 182 19.99 3.69 6.01
C LYS A 182 19.98 5.13 6.52
N PHE A 183 19.85 6.12 5.65
CA PHE A 183 19.75 7.53 6.05
C PHE A 183 18.53 7.78 6.94
N ILE A 184 17.37 7.18 6.59
CA ILE A 184 16.16 7.23 7.42
C ILE A 184 16.40 6.55 8.78
N ALA A 185 17.07 5.39 8.78
CA ALA A 185 17.41 4.64 9.98
C ALA A 185 18.32 5.44 10.94
N ASP A 186 19.34 6.08 10.40
CA ASP A 186 20.27 6.93 11.18
C ASP A 186 19.52 8.11 11.85
N LEU A 187 18.54 8.70 11.15
CA LEU A 187 17.68 9.74 11.73
C LEU A 187 16.71 9.18 12.76
N ALA A 188 16.09 8.02 12.48
CA ALA A 188 15.18 7.38 13.42
C ALA A 188 15.88 6.99 14.74
N GLU A 189 17.13 6.53 14.67
CA GLU A 189 17.95 6.28 15.85
C GLU A 189 18.33 7.59 16.57
N LYS A 190 18.81 8.59 15.85
CA LYS A 190 19.24 9.87 16.39
C LYS A 190 18.13 10.62 17.15
N TYR A 191 16.90 10.53 16.66
CA TYR A 191 15.74 11.26 17.20
C TYR A 191 14.76 10.37 17.99
N ASP A 192 15.12 9.10 18.23
CA ASP A 192 14.33 8.11 18.97
C ASP A 192 12.90 7.95 18.43
N THR A 193 12.79 7.75 17.12
CA THR A 193 11.54 7.68 16.38
C THR A 193 11.21 6.23 16.01
N PHE A 194 9.96 5.79 16.16
CA PHE A 194 9.47 4.53 15.59
C PHE A 194 9.33 4.62 14.07
N VAL A 195 9.50 3.50 13.38
CA VAL A 195 9.20 3.41 11.95
C VAL A 195 8.12 2.37 11.71
N ILE A 196 6.98 2.81 11.19
CA ILE A 196 5.87 1.95 10.79
C ILE A 196 5.98 1.76 9.29
N THR A 197 6.26 0.52 8.85
CA THR A 197 6.37 0.22 7.44
C THR A 197 5.07 -0.36 6.89
N ASP A 198 4.69 0.03 5.66
CA ASP A 198 3.69 -0.66 4.86
C ASP A 198 4.40 -1.41 3.73
N GLU A 199 4.47 -2.73 3.85
CA GLU A 199 5.25 -3.62 2.97
C GLU A 199 4.35 -4.53 2.10
N VAL A 200 3.09 -4.13 1.85
CA VAL A 200 2.12 -4.95 1.10
C VAL A 200 2.55 -5.31 -0.33
N TYR A 201 3.52 -4.58 -0.88
CA TYR A 201 4.09 -4.83 -2.22
C TYR A 201 5.47 -5.49 -2.18
N GLU A 202 5.91 -6.05 -1.05
CA GLU A 202 7.24 -6.62 -0.81
C GLU A 202 7.72 -7.60 -1.90
N HIS A 203 6.81 -8.33 -2.55
CA HIS A 203 7.08 -9.29 -3.62
C HIS A 203 6.86 -8.75 -5.04
N ILE A 204 6.43 -7.49 -5.18
CA ILE A 204 6.18 -6.84 -6.49
C ILE A 204 7.23 -5.76 -6.68
N VAL A 205 8.44 -6.18 -7.01
CA VAL A 205 9.61 -5.32 -7.20
C VAL A 205 10.30 -5.71 -8.51
N TYR A 206 10.68 -4.73 -9.29
CA TYR A 206 11.22 -4.92 -10.64
C TYR A 206 12.73 -4.75 -10.67
N ALA A 207 13.41 -5.69 -11.33
CA ALA A 207 14.87 -5.60 -11.49
C ALA A 207 15.28 -4.27 -12.15
N PRO A 208 16.42 -3.67 -11.75
CA PRO A 208 17.43 -4.19 -10.82
C PRO A 208 17.13 -3.96 -9.33
N ASN A 209 15.97 -3.33 -9.00
CA ASN A 209 15.62 -3.00 -7.63
C ASN A 209 15.33 -4.27 -6.81
N ARG A 210 15.48 -4.15 -5.49
CA ARG A 210 15.17 -5.21 -4.51
C ARG A 210 14.48 -4.61 -3.31
N HIS A 211 13.52 -5.35 -2.75
CA HIS A 211 12.92 -4.97 -1.48
C HIS A 211 13.94 -5.14 -0.35
N VAL A 212 14.02 -4.15 0.52
CA VAL A 212 14.80 -4.20 1.75
C VAL A 212 13.84 -3.99 2.91
N TYR A 213 13.72 -4.98 3.77
CA TYR A 213 12.91 -4.88 4.99
C TYR A 213 13.58 -3.93 5.97
N PHE A 214 12.93 -2.83 6.30
CA PHE A 214 13.52 -1.80 7.16
C PHE A 214 13.91 -2.34 8.54
N ALA A 215 13.13 -3.24 9.09
CA ALA A 215 13.39 -3.91 10.35
C ALA A 215 14.71 -4.71 10.39
N THR A 216 15.29 -5.02 9.23
CA THR A 216 16.55 -5.80 9.14
C THR A 216 17.79 -4.92 9.08
N LEU A 217 17.63 -3.61 8.97
CA LEU A 217 18.76 -2.68 9.06
C LEU A 217 19.35 -2.69 10.48
N PRO A 218 20.66 -2.47 10.62
CA PRO A 218 21.30 -2.41 11.94
C PRO A 218 20.60 -1.46 12.90
N GLY A 219 20.23 -1.92 14.10
CA GLY A 219 19.57 -1.14 15.14
C GLY A 219 18.07 -0.87 14.92
N MET A 220 17.47 -1.33 13.81
CA MET A 220 16.08 -0.97 13.46
C MET A 220 15.03 -1.94 13.97
N TRP A 221 15.37 -3.16 14.30
CA TRP A 221 14.38 -4.12 14.80
C TRP A 221 13.59 -3.57 16.00
N GLU A 222 14.29 -3.00 16.99
CA GLU A 222 13.69 -2.58 18.26
C GLU A 222 12.72 -1.38 18.13
N ARG A 223 12.72 -0.71 16.97
CA ARG A 223 11.89 0.46 16.69
C ARG A 223 11.04 0.36 15.42
N THR A 224 11.00 -0.79 14.77
CA THR A 224 10.22 -0.99 13.54
C THR A 224 8.97 -1.82 13.81
N ILE A 225 7.87 -1.38 13.22
CA ILE A 225 6.60 -2.08 13.18
C ILE A 225 6.30 -2.37 11.72
N SER A 226 6.57 -3.61 11.30
CA SER A 226 6.35 -4.03 9.91
C SER A 226 4.89 -4.43 9.72
N CYS A 227 4.14 -3.65 8.94
CA CYS A 227 2.77 -3.92 8.54
C CYS A 227 2.73 -4.44 7.11
N SER A 228 1.97 -5.49 6.86
CA SER A 228 1.77 -6.03 5.52
C SER A 228 0.44 -6.78 5.41
N SER A 229 0.17 -7.37 4.25
CA SER A 229 -1.02 -8.19 4.04
C SER A 229 -0.83 -9.24 2.96
N LEU A 230 -1.73 -10.20 2.92
CA LEU A 230 -1.79 -11.22 1.88
C LEU A 230 -2.49 -10.71 0.60
N SER A 231 -3.10 -9.54 0.68
CA SER A 231 -3.99 -8.95 -0.33
C SER A 231 -3.37 -8.84 -1.72
N LYS A 232 -2.08 -8.45 -1.80
CA LYS A 232 -1.41 -8.15 -3.06
C LYS A 232 -0.66 -9.37 -3.59
N THR A 233 0.00 -10.08 -2.69
CA THR A 233 0.77 -11.28 -3.03
C THR A 233 -0.11 -12.39 -3.59
N TYR A 234 -1.30 -12.60 -3.02
CA TYR A 234 -2.19 -13.70 -3.41
C TYR A 234 -3.47 -13.24 -4.11
N SER A 235 -3.58 -11.96 -4.51
CA SER A 235 -4.76 -11.41 -5.20
C SER A 235 -6.08 -11.56 -4.42
N ILE A 236 -6.04 -11.50 -3.09
CA ILE A 236 -7.18 -11.70 -2.17
C ILE A 236 -7.53 -10.43 -1.40
N THR A 237 -7.58 -9.29 -2.07
CA THR A 237 -7.83 -7.98 -1.43
C THR A 237 -9.11 -7.94 -0.60
N GLY A 238 -10.14 -8.68 -1.00
CA GLY A 238 -11.43 -8.78 -0.32
C GLY A 238 -11.43 -9.67 0.93
N TRP A 239 -10.40 -10.49 1.14
CA TRP A 239 -10.33 -11.39 2.29
C TRP A 239 -9.97 -10.69 3.59
N ARG A 240 -9.41 -9.51 3.49
CA ARG A 240 -9.02 -8.70 4.65
C ARG A 240 -8.10 -9.46 5.62
N LEU A 241 -7.00 -10.01 5.12
CA LEU A 241 -5.95 -10.63 5.92
C LEU A 241 -4.67 -9.81 5.83
N GLY A 242 -4.23 -9.31 6.96
CA GLY A 242 -2.99 -8.56 7.14
C GLY A 242 -2.28 -8.99 8.42
N TYR A 243 -1.16 -8.35 8.71
CA TYR A 243 -0.39 -8.67 9.90
C TYR A 243 0.56 -7.54 10.30
N ILE A 244 0.95 -7.58 11.56
CA ILE A 244 2.04 -6.79 12.16
C ILE A 244 3.14 -7.77 12.57
N ILE A 245 4.39 -7.42 12.27
CA ILE A 245 5.59 -8.07 12.80
C ILE A 245 6.42 -7.00 13.51
N ALA A 246 6.72 -7.21 14.78
CA ALA A 246 7.47 -6.27 15.60
C ALA A 246 8.07 -6.98 16.85
N PRO A 247 8.95 -6.34 17.61
CA PRO A 247 9.44 -6.86 18.88
C PRO A 247 8.34 -7.22 19.86
N PRO A 248 8.56 -8.18 20.78
CA PRO A 248 7.55 -8.67 21.71
C PRO A 248 6.88 -7.58 22.57
N ASN A 249 7.62 -6.58 23.04
CA ASN A 249 7.08 -5.47 23.83
C ASN A 249 6.08 -4.62 23.04
N ILE A 250 6.30 -4.42 21.76
CA ILE A 250 5.37 -3.70 20.88
C ILE A 250 4.15 -4.59 20.59
N ILE A 251 4.37 -5.86 20.27
CA ILE A 251 3.30 -6.83 20.00
C ILE A 251 2.34 -6.99 21.16
N GLU A 252 2.82 -7.00 22.40
CA GLU A 252 1.96 -7.08 23.59
C GLU A 252 1.00 -5.89 23.74
N VAL A 253 1.36 -4.72 23.23
CA VAL A 253 0.47 -3.54 23.16
C VAL A 253 -0.44 -3.63 21.95
N ALA A 254 0.11 -3.96 20.77
CA ALA A 254 -0.63 -4.08 19.53
C ALA A 254 -1.77 -5.11 19.61
N LYS A 255 -1.56 -6.25 20.30
CA LYS A 255 -2.59 -7.25 20.59
C LYS A 255 -3.81 -6.64 21.29
N LYS A 256 -3.60 -5.77 22.27
CA LYS A 256 -4.69 -5.12 23.01
C LYS A 256 -5.48 -4.16 22.11
N VAL A 257 -4.77 -3.36 21.31
CA VAL A 257 -5.41 -2.45 20.36
C VAL A 257 -6.24 -3.24 19.34
N HIS A 258 -5.65 -4.25 18.71
CA HIS A 258 -6.32 -5.12 17.75
C HIS A 258 -7.56 -5.79 18.33
N ASP A 259 -7.47 -6.35 19.54
CA ASP A 259 -8.58 -7.06 20.20
C ASP A 259 -9.81 -6.16 20.37
N PHE A 260 -9.61 -4.90 20.78
CA PHE A 260 -10.71 -3.95 20.94
C PHE A 260 -11.17 -3.26 19.63
N LEU A 261 -10.37 -3.29 18.57
CA LEU A 261 -10.78 -2.76 17.26
C LEU A 261 -11.66 -3.76 16.50
N THR A 262 -11.28 -5.05 16.46
CA THR A 262 -11.89 -6.02 15.53
C THR A 262 -12.13 -7.39 16.13
N VAL A 263 -11.66 -7.68 17.36
CA VAL A 263 -11.67 -9.00 18.01
C VAL A 263 -10.74 -10.01 17.32
N GLY A 264 -10.70 -10.06 15.99
CA GLY A 264 -9.82 -10.93 15.22
C GLY A 264 -10.18 -10.99 13.74
N ALA A 265 -9.24 -11.44 12.93
CA ALA A 265 -9.46 -11.69 11.52
C ALA A 265 -10.28 -12.99 11.32
N ALA A 266 -10.99 -13.10 10.19
CA ALA A 266 -11.88 -14.21 9.88
C ALA A 266 -11.15 -15.57 9.91
N ALA A 267 -11.55 -16.45 10.84
CA ALA A 267 -10.90 -17.74 11.06
C ALA A 267 -10.88 -18.66 9.82
N PRO A 268 -11.98 -18.83 9.05
CA PRO A 268 -11.96 -19.67 7.86
C PRO A 268 -10.98 -19.17 6.79
N LEU A 269 -10.85 -17.85 6.66
CA LEU A 269 -9.95 -17.22 5.67
C LEU A 269 -8.48 -17.35 6.10
N GLN A 270 -8.19 -17.27 7.40
CA GLN A 270 -6.86 -17.55 7.93
C GLN A 270 -6.46 -18.99 7.60
N GLU A 271 -7.32 -19.96 7.87
CA GLU A 271 -7.06 -21.37 7.60
C GLU A 271 -6.78 -21.63 6.12
N ALA A 272 -7.63 -21.12 5.21
CA ALA A 272 -7.43 -21.25 3.78
C ALA A 272 -6.11 -20.60 3.30
N ALA A 273 -5.75 -19.44 3.86
CA ALA A 273 -4.58 -18.68 3.46
C ALA A 273 -3.24 -19.31 3.91
N VAL A 274 -3.24 -20.23 4.87
CA VAL A 274 -2.06 -21.03 5.26
C VAL A 274 -1.44 -21.72 4.05
N THR A 275 -2.28 -22.20 3.11
CA THR A 275 -1.83 -22.81 1.85
C THR A 275 -0.91 -21.87 1.07
N GLY A 276 -1.32 -20.62 0.90
CA GLY A 276 -0.51 -19.61 0.19
C GLY A 276 0.78 -19.25 0.93
N LEU A 277 0.74 -19.15 2.26
CA LEU A 277 1.93 -18.86 3.07
C LEU A 277 3.01 -19.94 2.95
N ARG A 278 2.63 -21.16 2.57
CA ARG A 278 3.53 -22.32 2.39
C ARG A 278 4.00 -22.53 0.95
N PHE A 279 3.67 -21.62 0.03
CA PHE A 279 4.19 -21.70 -1.33
C PHE A 279 5.72 -21.59 -1.36
N GLY A 280 6.34 -22.31 -2.29
CA GLY A 280 7.77 -22.27 -2.55
C GLY A 280 8.22 -20.97 -3.24
N ASP A 281 9.52 -20.86 -3.49
CA ASP A 281 10.15 -19.69 -4.13
C ASP A 281 9.60 -19.46 -5.54
N GLU A 282 9.26 -20.55 -6.23
CA GLU A 282 8.71 -20.52 -7.59
C GLU A 282 7.48 -19.61 -7.69
N TYR A 283 6.61 -19.63 -6.68
CA TYR A 283 5.43 -18.78 -6.66
C TYR A 283 5.79 -17.28 -6.69
N TYR A 284 6.78 -16.89 -5.89
CA TYR A 284 7.20 -15.48 -5.78
C TYR A 284 7.99 -15.04 -7.02
N ASP A 285 8.74 -15.96 -7.64
CA ASP A 285 9.42 -15.71 -8.90
C ASP A 285 8.41 -15.53 -10.04
N ASP A 286 7.43 -16.42 -10.18
CA ASP A 286 6.34 -16.32 -11.14
C ASP A 286 5.52 -15.02 -10.94
N LEU A 287 5.24 -14.66 -9.69
CA LEU A 287 4.54 -13.42 -9.35
C LEU A 287 5.32 -12.20 -9.86
N ARG A 288 6.63 -12.17 -9.60
CA ARG A 288 7.51 -11.08 -10.05
C ARG A 288 7.57 -11.01 -11.57
N GLU A 289 7.72 -12.15 -12.26
CA GLU A 289 7.73 -12.23 -13.72
C GLU A 289 6.41 -11.76 -14.32
N LYS A 290 5.29 -12.22 -13.79
CA LYS A 290 3.93 -11.81 -14.20
C LYS A 290 3.75 -10.30 -14.10
N TYR A 291 4.11 -9.69 -12.97
CA TYR A 291 3.97 -8.24 -12.80
C TYR A 291 4.99 -7.45 -13.63
N THR A 292 6.19 -7.98 -13.84
CA THR A 292 7.19 -7.38 -14.75
C THR A 292 6.66 -7.33 -16.18
N ALA A 293 6.10 -8.43 -16.68
CA ALA A 293 5.52 -8.48 -18.01
C ALA A 293 4.35 -7.47 -18.17
N LYS A 294 3.47 -7.36 -17.17
CA LYS A 294 2.36 -6.39 -17.19
C LYS A 294 2.85 -4.94 -17.14
N ARG A 295 3.85 -4.64 -16.32
CA ARG A 295 4.50 -3.33 -16.29
C ARG A 295 5.06 -2.99 -17.67
N ASP A 296 5.86 -3.89 -18.24
CA ASP A 296 6.57 -3.65 -19.50
C ASP A 296 5.58 -3.47 -20.68
N LEU A 297 4.51 -4.27 -20.71
CA LEU A 297 3.41 -4.12 -21.66
C LEU A 297 2.78 -2.72 -21.55
N PHE A 298 2.41 -2.32 -20.33
CA PHE A 298 1.69 -1.07 -20.11
C PHE A 298 2.58 0.15 -20.38
N ILE A 299 3.83 0.14 -19.87
CA ILE A 299 4.83 1.20 -20.11
C ILE A 299 5.16 1.34 -21.58
N LYS A 300 5.36 0.20 -22.30
CA LYS A 300 5.56 0.23 -23.75
C LYS A 300 4.37 0.89 -24.46
N GLY A 301 3.15 0.51 -24.11
CA GLY A 301 1.95 1.11 -24.71
C GLY A 301 1.83 2.61 -24.44
N LEU A 302 2.15 3.08 -23.23
CA LEU A 302 2.17 4.51 -22.90
C LEU A 302 3.23 5.26 -23.71
N ASN A 303 4.42 4.67 -23.91
CA ASN A 303 5.48 5.22 -24.76
C ASN A 303 5.03 5.31 -26.23
N ASP A 304 4.40 4.27 -26.77
CA ASP A 304 3.88 4.24 -28.14
C ASP A 304 2.80 5.34 -28.36
N ILE A 305 1.99 5.65 -27.35
CA ILE A 305 1.01 6.74 -27.35
C ILE A 305 1.69 8.12 -27.17
N GLY A 306 2.87 8.15 -26.57
CA GLY A 306 3.65 9.35 -26.30
C GLY A 306 3.16 10.15 -25.09
N ILE A 307 2.49 9.51 -24.13
CA ILE A 307 2.11 10.14 -22.85
C ILE A 307 3.31 10.11 -21.90
N LYS A 308 3.66 11.24 -21.31
CA LYS A 308 4.70 11.31 -20.27
C LYS A 308 4.25 10.56 -19.03
N HIS A 309 5.14 9.75 -18.48
CA HIS A 309 4.85 8.94 -17.30
C HIS A 309 6.12 8.61 -16.51
N THR A 310 5.92 8.18 -15.26
CA THR A 310 6.99 7.61 -14.43
C THR A 310 7.23 6.14 -14.78
N VAL A 311 8.39 5.61 -14.41
CA VAL A 311 8.68 4.18 -14.55
C VAL A 311 8.69 3.56 -13.15
N PRO A 312 7.69 2.75 -12.77
CA PRO A 312 7.62 2.19 -11.44
C PRO A 312 8.74 1.16 -11.20
N GLN A 313 9.34 1.24 -10.04
CA GLN A 313 10.39 0.33 -9.56
C GLN A 313 9.79 -0.85 -8.79
N GLY A 314 8.58 -0.68 -8.24
CA GLY A 314 7.81 -1.70 -7.53
C GLY A 314 6.32 -1.33 -7.47
N ALA A 315 5.54 -2.12 -6.74
CA ALA A 315 4.09 -2.08 -6.74
C ALA A 315 3.51 -2.25 -8.17
N TYR A 316 2.34 -1.75 -8.45
CA TYR A 316 1.74 -1.86 -9.79
C TYR A 316 1.06 -0.56 -10.23
N TYR A 317 1.65 0.58 -9.86
CA TYR A 317 1.14 1.91 -10.18
C TYR A 317 2.10 2.66 -11.10
N VAL A 318 1.53 3.52 -11.94
CA VAL A 318 2.25 4.46 -12.78
C VAL A 318 1.59 5.84 -12.66
N MET A 319 2.40 6.89 -12.60
CA MET A 319 1.92 8.27 -12.63
C MET A 319 2.07 8.82 -14.04
N LEU A 320 0.99 9.37 -14.61
CA LEU A 320 1.01 10.05 -15.90
C LEU A 320 1.05 11.56 -15.68
N ASP A 321 1.88 12.25 -16.48
CA ASP A 321 1.91 13.71 -16.53
C ASP A 321 0.90 14.20 -17.58
N ILE A 322 -0.11 14.93 -17.12
CA ILE A 322 -1.20 15.46 -17.93
C ILE A 322 -1.04 16.95 -18.28
N SER A 323 0.12 17.54 -18.01
CA SER A 323 0.42 18.96 -18.25
C SER A 323 0.13 19.39 -19.68
N GLU A 324 0.31 18.49 -20.67
CA GLU A 324 0.07 18.81 -22.09
C GLU A 324 -1.40 19.16 -22.41
N PHE A 325 -2.36 18.72 -21.58
CA PHE A 325 -3.79 18.93 -21.80
C PHE A 325 -4.30 20.26 -21.23
N GLY A 326 -3.52 20.95 -20.38
CA GLY A 326 -3.81 22.28 -19.88
C GLY A 326 -4.98 22.39 -18.88
N PHE A 327 -5.31 21.29 -18.19
CA PHE A 327 -6.33 21.31 -17.13
C PHE A 327 -5.76 21.92 -15.84
N GLU A 328 -6.52 22.77 -15.18
CA GLU A 328 -6.19 23.32 -13.86
C GLU A 328 -6.44 22.30 -12.73
N SER A 329 -7.33 21.34 -12.96
CA SER A 329 -7.73 20.29 -12.01
C SER A 329 -7.53 18.91 -12.61
N ASP A 330 -6.67 18.12 -11.99
CA ASP A 330 -6.48 16.71 -12.31
C ASP A 330 -7.71 15.85 -11.98
N LEU A 331 -8.53 16.29 -11.01
CA LEU A 331 -9.82 15.66 -10.71
C LEU A 331 -10.79 15.84 -11.87
N GLU A 332 -10.92 17.08 -12.42
CA GLU A 332 -11.71 17.32 -13.61
C GLU A 332 -11.19 16.51 -14.81
N PHE A 333 -9.88 16.46 -14.97
CA PHE A 333 -9.27 15.64 -16.02
C PHE A 333 -9.65 14.16 -15.87
N CYS A 334 -9.60 13.59 -14.68
CA CYS A 334 -9.98 12.19 -14.44
C CYS A 334 -11.46 11.93 -14.75
N ASP A 335 -12.36 12.87 -14.45
CA ASP A 335 -13.78 12.75 -14.79
C ASP A 335 -13.98 12.77 -16.32
N VAL A 336 -13.29 13.67 -17.04
CA VAL A 336 -13.31 13.75 -18.51
C VAL A 336 -12.67 12.49 -19.14
N LEU A 337 -11.55 12.03 -18.60
CA LEU A 337 -10.88 10.81 -19.06
C LEU A 337 -11.80 9.59 -18.97
N ALA A 338 -12.51 9.43 -17.87
CA ALA A 338 -13.45 8.33 -17.69
C ALA A 338 -14.66 8.44 -18.63
N ARG A 339 -15.22 9.65 -18.79
CA ARG A 339 -16.42 9.89 -19.60
C ARG A 339 -16.14 9.82 -21.11
N ASP A 340 -15.11 10.51 -21.59
CA ASP A 340 -14.91 10.78 -23.02
C ASP A 340 -13.89 9.79 -23.64
N VAL A 341 -12.88 9.37 -22.88
CA VAL A 341 -11.88 8.39 -23.33
C VAL A 341 -12.26 6.97 -22.92
N GLY A 342 -12.89 6.81 -21.75
CA GLY A 342 -13.34 5.54 -21.22
C GLY A 342 -12.26 4.81 -20.41
N VAL A 343 -11.38 5.55 -19.73
CA VAL A 343 -10.36 5.00 -18.82
C VAL A 343 -10.45 5.71 -17.47
N GLY A 344 -10.58 4.95 -16.40
CA GLY A 344 -10.64 5.45 -15.03
C GLY A 344 -9.26 5.58 -14.41
N ALA A 345 -8.96 6.74 -13.84
CA ALA A 345 -7.72 7.06 -13.15
C ALA A 345 -8.02 7.69 -11.78
N VAL A 346 -6.99 7.90 -10.97
CA VAL A 346 -7.08 8.66 -9.71
C VAL A 346 -6.29 9.96 -9.85
N PRO A 347 -6.87 11.12 -9.49
CA PRO A 347 -6.15 12.38 -9.51
C PRO A 347 -4.95 12.32 -8.55
N GLY A 348 -3.79 12.81 -9.00
CA GLY A 348 -2.56 12.84 -8.22
C GLY A 348 -2.70 13.70 -6.98
N SER A 349 -3.41 14.83 -7.10
CA SER A 349 -3.67 15.77 -5.99
C SER A 349 -4.24 15.09 -4.74
N SER A 350 -4.92 13.94 -4.88
CA SER A 350 -5.41 13.16 -3.73
C SER A 350 -4.31 12.46 -2.93
N PHE A 351 -3.11 12.36 -3.48
CA PHE A 351 -1.98 11.70 -2.84
C PHE A 351 -0.91 12.69 -2.33
N PHE A 352 -0.92 13.92 -2.84
CA PHE A 352 0.03 14.95 -2.45
C PHE A 352 -0.56 15.92 -1.44
N ARG A 353 0.25 16.35 -0.48
CA ARG A 353 -0.11 17.48 0.38
C ARG A 353 0.15 18.82 -0.32
N GLU A 354 1.16 18.85 -1.17
CA GLU A 354 1.52 20.00 -2.00
C GLU A 354 0.54 20.14 -3.18
N PRO A 355 0.39 21.34 -3.77
CA PRO A 355 -0.48 21.56 -4.93
C PRO A 355 0.12 20.93 -6.20
N VAL A 356 -0.08 19.62 -6.38
CA VAL A 356 0.32 18.85 -7.57
C VAL A 356 -0.93 18.48 -8.33
N ASN A 357 -1.26 19.20 -9.42
CA ASN A 357 -2.50 19.04 -10.20
C ASN A 357 -2.23 18.52 -11.63
N ASN A 358 -1.00 18.13 -11.94
CA ASN A 358 -0.58 17.69 -13.26
C ASN A 358 -0.26 16.21 -13.35
N LEU A 359 -0.52 15.45 -12.30
CA LEU A 359 -0.30 14.01 -12.28
C LEU A 359 -1.61 13.26 -12.05
N ILE A 360 -1.75 12.11 -12.69
CA ILE A 360 -2.80 11.15 -12.39
C ILE A 360 -2.19 9.76 -12.18
N ARG A 361 -2.81 8.92 -11.35
CA ARG A 361 -2.36 7.55 -11.10
C ARG A 361 -3.23 6.54 -11.83
N LEU A 362 -2.58 5.60 -12.55
CA LEU A 362 -3.19 4.37 -13.03
C LEU A 362 -2.53 3.15 -12.40
N HIS A 363 -3.17 2.00 -12.48
CA HIS A 363 -2.55 0.73 -12.10
C HIS A 363 -2.64 -0.29 -13.25
N PHE A 364 -1.69 -1.24 -13.27
CA PHE A 364 -1.61 -2.26 -14.31
C PHE A 364 -1.78 -3.70 -13.77
N ALA A 365 -2.31 -3.87 -12.57
CA ALA A 365 -2.68 -5.18 -12.03
C ALA A 365 -3.95 -5.70 -12.69
N LYS A 366 -3.91 -5.93 -14.00
CA LYS A 366 -5.04 -6.34 -14.83
C LYS A 366 -4.65 -7.47 -15.77
N LYS A 367 -5.65 -8.19 -16.31
CA LYS A 367 -5.44 -9.11 -17.43
C LYS A 367 -4.89 -8.35 -18.63
N ASP A 368 -4.15 -9.04 -19.50
CA ASP A 368 -3.51 -8.39 -20.65
C ASP A 368 -4.56 -7.79 -21.59
N GLU A 369 -5.71 -8.46 -21.76
CA GLU A 369 -6.83 -7.96 -22.56
C GLU A 369 -7.36 -6.63 -22.04
N THR A 370 -7.47 -6.49 -20.70
CA THR A 370 -7.90 -5.25 -20.06
C THR A 370 -6.89 -4.12 -20.27
N LEU A 371 -5.59 -4.44 -20.20
CA LEU A 371 -4.52 -3.47 -20.45
C LEU A 371 -4.49 -3.03 -21.90
N TYR A 372 -4.61 -3.96 -22.86
CA TYR A 372 -4.72 -3.62 -24.28
C TYR A 372 -5.93 -2.75 -24.60
N GLU A 373 -7.10 -3.05 -24.01
CA GLU A 373 -8.29 -2.23 -24.16
C GLU A 373 -8.10 -0.81 -23.61
N ALA A 374 -7.48 -0.68 -22.43
CA ALA A 374 -7.17 0.63 -21.84
C ALA A 374 -6.20 1.43 -22.74
N LEU A 375 -5.13 0.81 -23.23
CA LEU A 375 -4.15 1.44 -24.12
C LEU A 375 -4.77 1.83 -25.46
N ASN A 376 -5.63 0.99 -26.03
CA ASN A 376 -6.37 1.31 -27.24
C ASN A 376 -7.25 2.55 -27.04
N ARG A 377 -7.98 2.66 -25.93
CA ARG A 377 -8.78 3.85 -25.60
C ARG A 377 -7.91 5.09 -25.40
N LEU A 378 -6.78 4.94 -24.69
CA LEU A 378 -5.82 6.03 -24.45
C LEU A 378 -5.16 6.52 -25.75
N SER A 379 -5.02 5.70 -26.78
CA SER A 379 -4.42 6.11 -28.06
C SER A 379 -5.17 7.26 -28.73
N ASP A 380 -6.45 7.39 -28.47
CA ASP A 380 -7.30 8.48 -28.98
C ASP A 380 -7.41 9.68 -28.01
N ILE A 381 -6.67 9.70 -26.89
CA ILE A 381 -6.84 10.71 -25.84
C ILE A 381 -6.76 12.16 -26.37
N ARG A 382 -5.76 12.45 -27.25
CA ARG A 382 -5.56 13.80 -27.81
C ARG A 382 -6.64 14.21 -28.82
N LYS A 383 -7.38 13.24 -29.39
CA LYS A 383 -8.53 13.53 -30.27
C LYS A 383 -9.80 13.80 -29.46
N LYS A 384 -9.95 13.11 -28.34
CA LYS A 384 -11.15 13.16 -27.49
C LYS A 384 -11.09 14.24 -26.43
N ILE A 385 -9.91 14.58 -25.94
CA ILE A 385 -9.69 15.64 -24.97
C ILE A 385 -9.05 16.81 -25.67
N ALA A 386 -9.83 17.89 -25.89
CA ALA A 386 -9.31 19.13 -26.41
C ALA A 386 -8.35 19.77 -25.40
N LYS A 387 -7.26 20.35 -25.89
CA LYS A 387 -6.34 21.14 -25.06
C LYS A 387 -7.09 22.39 -24.52
N ARG A 388 -7.03 22.61 -23.22
CA ARG A 388 -7.62 23.77 -22.55
C ARG A 388 -6.58 24.84 -22.22
#